data_f4bb2d10a11c9cb587ad033340e78470
#
_entry.id   f4bb2d10a11c9cb587ad033340e78470
#
_cell.length_a   1.000
_cell.length_b   1.000
_cell.length_c   1.000
_cell.angle_alpha   90.00
_cell.angle_beta   90.00
_cell.angle_gamma   90.00
#
_symmetry.space_group_name_H-M   'P 1'
#
loop_
_entity.id
_entity.type
_entity.pdbx_description
1 polymer ?
#
loop_
_entity_poly.entity_id
_entity_poly.type
_entity_poly.pdbx_seq_one_letter_code
_entity_poly.pdbx_strand_id
1 'polypeptide(L)'
;MTDRDPGAEPRPPLFAAAPVAPVLPGRGGPQRIPRPPDATPGAPAPWADLPEDLRHPSVEDVRRALAGAGPATPSPVEEGGFSVASLPAGVVESLGLVERPPVPSAVLAPLYDWKGEAHVVLTRRSRQMRSHAGEVSFPGGRAEDGDADLVATALREAEEEVGLDPGSVDIVGELDHLATVTSGSFIVPWVGAIPTRPDLRPRSGEVDAVLHVPLSELMAPGVFREERWRFGEGVDRPIVFFDLVGDTVWGATAAMLRQLLGFVTGTVARGELGHD
;
A
#
# COMPACT_ATOMS: atom_id res chain seq x y z
N MET A 1 -17.13 42.14 15.53
CA MET A 1 -15.81 42.59 16.02
C MET A 1 -15.21 41.39 16.70
N THR A 2 -14.54 40.54 15.92
CA THR A 2 -13.95 39.26 16.34
C THR A 2 -12.52 39.50 16.74
N ASP A 3 -12.30 39.35 18.02
CA ASP A 3 -10.99 39.45 18.70
C ASP A 3 -10.09 38.34 18.18
N ARG A 4 -9.12 38.69 17.33
CA ARG A 4 -8.02 37.79 16.94
C ARG A 4 -6.93 38.00 17.96
N ASP A 5 -6.62 36.95 18.71
CA ASP A 5 -5.44 36.86 19.56
C ASP A 5 -4.17 37.05 18.71
N PRO A 6 -3.37 38.14 18.90
CA PRO A 6 -2.22 38.44 18.08
C PRO A 6 -0.94 37.68 18.49
N GLY A 7 -1.03 36.67 19.37
CA GLY A 7 0.12 35.98 19.96
C GLY A 7 0.30 34.51 19.58
N ALA A 8 -0.54 33.94 18.70
CA ALA A 8 -0.35 32.57 18.24
C ALA A 8 0.75 32.51 17.20
N GLU A 9 1.95 32.10 17.58
CA GLU A 9 2.98 31.69 16.63
C GLU A 9 2.41 30.63 15.69
N PRO A 10 2.69 30.69 14.37
CA PRO A 10 2.27 29.65 13.44
C PRO A 10 2.87 28.31 13.90
N ARG A 11 2.03 27.36 14.26
CA ARG A 11 2.48 26.00 14.58
C ARG A 11 3.36 25.51 13.41
N PRO A 12 4.56 25.00 13.68
CA PRO A 12 5.39 24.41 12.62
C PRO A 12 4.59 23.30 11.94
N PRO A 13 4.74 23.10 10.62
CA PRO A 13 4.11 22.00 9.93
C PRO A 13 4.48 20.69 10.64
N LEU A 14 3.50 19.84 10.90
CA LEU A 14 3.65 18.58 11.64
C LEU A 14 4.76 17.67 11.08
N PHE A 15 5.15 17.91 9.84
CA PHE A 15 6.17 17.17 9.12
C PHE A 15 7.15 18.15 8.48
N ALA A 16 8.21 18.50 9.20
CA ALA A 16 9.38 19.11 8.57
C ALA A 16 10.09 18.00 7.76
N ALA A 17 10.45 18.30 6.51
CA ALA A 17 11.18 17.32 5.68
C ALA A 17 12.52 16.97 6.35
N ALA A 18 12.56 15.83 7.02
CA ALA A 18 13.80 15.27 7.53
C ALA A 18 14.64 14.71 6.37
N PRO A 19 15.97 14.66 6.49
CA PRO A 19 16.81 14.03 5.47
C PRO A 19 16.36 12.58 5.27
N VAL A 20 16.07 12.25 4.03
CA VAL A 20 15.68 10.89 3.61
C VAL A 20 16.82 9.93 3.99
N ALA A 21 16.49 8.76 4.57
CA ALA A 21 17.47 7.69 4.69
C ALA A 21 18.14 7.47 3.32
N PRO A 22 19.43 7.12 3.26
CA PRO A 22 20.16 7.05 2.01
C PRO A 22 19.47 6.04 1.06
N VAL A 23 18.76 6.60 0.10
CA VAL A 23 18.21 5.83 -1.03
C VAL A 23 19.41 5.54 -1.95
N LEU A 24 19.47 4.34 -2.50
CA LEU A 24 20.50 3.98 -3.45
C LEU A 24 20.48 4.96 -4.65
N PRO A 25 21.63 5.37 -5.18
CA PRO A 25 21.70 6.27 -6.32
C PRO A 25 20.81 5.77 -7.48
N GLY A 26 19.92 6.65 -7.97
CA GLY A 26 19.00 6.36 -9.06
C GLY A 26 17.71 5.63 -8.66
N ARG A 27 17.49 5.35 -7.37
CA ARG A 27 16.23 4.80 -6.84
C ARG A 27 15.44 5.85 -6.09
N GLY A 28 14.14 5.55 -5.87
CA GLY A 28 13.20 6.47 -5.28
C GLY A 28 12.63 7.47 -6.26
N GLY A 29 11.56 8.14 -5.86
CA GLY A 29 10.79 9.06 -6.69
C GLY A 29 10.44 10.37 -6.00
N PRO A 30 9.72 11.24 -6.71
CA PRO A 30 9.37 12.58 -6.23
C PRO A 30 8.16 12.57 -5.29
N GLN A 31 7.76 11.42 -4.74
CA GLN A 31 6.63 11.29 -3.84
C GLN A 31 6.84 12.14 -2.59
N ARG A 32 5.80 12.90 -2.20
CA ARG A 32 5.81 13.70 -0.97
C ARG A 32 5.38 12.84 0.21
N ILE A 33 6.36 12.30 0.90
CA ILE A 33 6.16 11.44 2.06
C ILE A 33 6.24 12.27 3.33
N PRO A 34 5.20 12.29 4.19
CA PRO A 34 5.18 13.08 5.43
C PRO A 34 6.00 12.40 6.52
N ARG A 35 7.30 12.29 6.32
CA ARG A 35 8.23 11.60 7.21
C ARG A 35 8.49 12.43 8.48
N PRO A 36 8.26 11.88 9.69
CA PRO A 36 8.57 12.59 10.93
C PRO A 36 10.10 12.72 11.12
N PRO A 37 10.57 13.80 11.81
CA PRO A 37 11.99 14.06 11.98
C PRO A 37 12.72 13.04 12.85
N ASP A 38 12.00 12.31 13.69
CA ASP A 38 12.50 11.29 14.61
C ASP A 38 12.33 9.86 14.09
N ALA A 39 12.00 9.70 12.79
CA ALA A 39 11.93 8.39 12.16
C ALA A 39 13.29 7.68 12.23
N THR A 40 13.27 6.41 12.65
CA THR A 40 14.47 5.57 12.77
C THR A 40 14.42 4.39 11.80
N PRO A 41 15.54 3.77 11.44
CA PRO A 41 15.54 2.55 10.66
C PRO A 41 14.76 1.44 11.37
N GLY A 42 13.97 0.69 10.62
CA GLY A 42 13.24 -0.49 11.07
C GLY A 42 13.96 -1.81 10.73
N ALA A 43 13.18 -2.89 10.59
CA ALA A 43 13.69 -4.21 10.28
C ALA A 43 14.21 -4.32 8.83
N PRO A 44 15.15 -5.25 8.54
CA PRO A 44 15.53 -5.59 7.18
C PRO A 44 14.36 -6.24 6.43
N ALA A 45 14.52 -6.38 5.10
CA ALA A 45 13.53 -7.10 4.30
C ALA A 45 13.35 -8.53 4.83
N PRO A 46 12.10 -9.03 4.98
CA PRO A 46 11.88 -10.40 5.47
C PRO A 46 12.59 -11.47 4.63
N TRP A 47 12.83 -11.19 3.36
CA TRP A 47 13.52 -12.08 2.40
C TRP A 47 14.99 -11.74 2.20
N ALA A 48 15.62 -10.92 3.06
CA ALA A 48 17.01 -10.47 2.89
C ALA A 48 18.01 -11.62 2.79
N ASP A 49 17.79 -12.68 3.55
CA ASP A 49 18.69 -13.85 3.63
C ASP A 49 18.35 -14.94 2.60
N LEU A 50 17.32 -14.75 1.74
CA LEU A 50 16.97 -15.74 0.74
C LEU A 50 17.98 -15.75 -0.40
N PRO A 51 18.30 -16.93 -0.95
CA PRO A 51 19.03 -17.09 -2.19
C PRO A 51 18.38 -16.33 -3.34
N GLU A 52 19.20 -15.85 -4.30
CA GLU A 52 18.71 -15.03 -5.41
C GLU A 52 17.73 -15.79 -6.31
N ASP A 53 17.95 -17.07 -6.52
CA ASP A 53 17.08 -17.95 -7.32
C ASP A 53 15.67 -18.10 -6.76
N LEU A 54 15.47 -17.88 -5.47
CA LEU A 54 14.15 -17.87 -4.81
C LEU A 54 13.45 -16.50 -4.86
N ARG A 55 14.06 -15.49 -5.48
CA ARG A 55 13.50 -14.14 -5.62
C ARG A 55 12.83 -13.89 -6.97
N HIS A 56 12.64 -14.92 -7.78
CA HIS A 56 11.98 -14.85 -9.10
C HIS A 56 10.70 -15.72 -9.15
N PRO A 57 9.70 -15.46 -8.26
CA PRO A 57 8.51 -16.29 -8.24
C PRO A 57 7.68 -16.11 -9.51
N SER A 58 7.00 -17.17 -9.93
CA SER A 58 5.94 -17.14 -10.94
C SER A 58 4.58 -16.79 -10.33
N VAL A 59 3.58 -16.51 -11.17
CA VAL A 59 2.18 -16.36 -10.74
C VAL A 59 1.66 -17.64 -10.08
N GLU A 60 2.12 -18.82 -10.54
CA GLU A 60 1.74 -20.10 -9.93
C GLU A 60 2.34 -20.27 -8.51
N ASP A 61 3.53 -19.72 -8.24
CA ASP A 61 4.10 -19.71 -6.90
C ASP A 61 3.27 -18.80 -5.97
N VAL A 62 2.82 -17.65 -6.47
CA VAL A 62 1.90 -16.77 -5.73
C VAL A 62 0.58 -17.48 -5.40
N ARG A 63 -0.03 -18.14 -6.39
CA ARG A 63 -1.27 -18.90 -6.22
C ARG A 63 -1.12 -19.97 -5.13
N ARG A 64 -0.04 -20.72 -5.18
CA ARG A 64 0.26 -21.77 -4.19
C ARG A 64 0.48 -21.19 -2.79
N ALA A 65 1.19 -20.08 -2.70
CA ALA A 65 1.47 -19.41 -1.44
C ALA A 65 0.17 -18.90 -0.78
N LEU A 66 -0.70 -18.24 -1.54
CA LEU A 66 -1.99 -17.76 -1.04
C LEU A 66 -2.92 -18.90 -0.61
N ALA A 67 -2.99 -19.99 -1.39
CA ALA A 67 -3.76 -21.18 -1.02
C ALA A 67 -3.25 -21.80 0.29
N GLY A 68 -1.93 -21.76 0.54
CA GLY A 68 -1.32 -22.27 1.77
C GLY A 68 -1.43 -21.33 2.98
N ALA A 69 -1.66 -20.04 2.74
CA ALA A 69 -1.71 -19.04 3.82
C ALA A 69 -3.03 -19.08 4.63
N GLY A 70 -4.05 -19.81 4.16
CA GLY A 70 -5.36 -19.83 4.81
C GLY A 70 -6.21 -18.58 4.54
N PRO A 71 -7.33 -18.40 5.26
CA PRO A 71 -8.21 -17.25 5.10
C PRO A 71 -7.51 -15.96 5.51
N ALA A 72 -7.89 -14.84 4.87
CA ALA A 72 -7.39 -13.54 5.23
C ALA A 72 -7.74 -13.19 6.69
N THR A 73 -6.84 -12.46 7.34
CA THR A 73 -7.11 -11.91 8.66
C THR A 73 -7.97 -10.66 8.49
N PRO A 74 -9.20 -10.64 9.05
CA PRO A 74 -10.03 -9.45 9.06
C PRO A 74 -9.31 -8.30 9.74
N SER A 75 -9.52 -7.08 9.26
CA SER A 75 -9.07 -5.91 10.01
C SER A 75 -9.87 -5.80 11.32
N PRO A 76 -9.28 -5.31 12.40
CA PRO A 76 -10.00 -4.98 13.63
C PRO A 76 -11.26 -4.13 13.41
N VAL A 77 -11.37 -3.43 12.29
CA VAL A 77 -12.56 -2.66 11.90
C VAL A 77 -13.77 -3.55 11.61
N GLU A 78 -13.59 -4.73 10.98
CA GLU A 78 -14.69 -5.67 10.72
C GLU A 78 -15.24 -6.27 12.01
N GLU A 79 -14.39 -6.44 13.01
CA GLU A 79 -14.79 -6.90 14.35
C GLU A 79 -15.34 -5.78 15.25
N GLY A 80 -15.52 -4.55 14.69
CA GLY A 80 -15.95 -3.37 15.44
C GLY A 80 -14.85 -2.80 16.34
N GLY A 81 -13.61 -3.25 16.17
CA GLY A 81 -12.49 -2.94 17.07
C GLY A 81 -11.63 -1.74 16.69
N PHE A 82 -11.68 -1.26 15.45
CA PHE A 82 -10.95 -0.06 15.07
C PHE A 82 -11.86 1.17 15.11
N SER A 83 -11.64 1.99 16.11
CA SER A 83 -12.24 3.33 16.20
C SER A 83 -11.11 4.35 16.30
N VAL A 84 -11.31 5.54 15.76
CA VAL A 84 -10.42 6.68 16.01
C VAL A 84 -10.30 6.90 17.53
N ALA A 85 -11.34 6.56 18.31
CA ALA A 85 -11.31 6.60 19.76
C ALA A 85 -10.35 5.60 20.42
N SER A 86 -9.92 4.54 19.70
CA SER A 86 -8.90 3.60 20.19
C SER A 86 -7.47 4.13 20.07
N LEU A 87 -7.28 5.22 19.32
CA LEU A 87 -6.00 5.90 19.22
C LEU A 87 -5.78 6.85 20.39
N PRO A 88 -4.52 7.06 20.83
CA PRO A 88 -4.22 8.11 21.79
C PRO A 88 -4.76 9.47 21.35
N ALA A 89 -5.37 10.22 22.27
CA ALA A 89 -6.01 11.51 21.95
C ALA A 89 -5.05 12.48 21.21
N GLY A 90 -3.77 12.49 21.58
CA GLY A 90 -2.75 13.30 20.90
C GLY A 90 -2.52 12.89 19.44
N VAL A 91 -2.69 11.61 19.07
CA VAL A 91 -2.61 11.14 17.68
C VAL A 91 -3.83 11.60 16.89
N VAL A 92 -5.02 11.46 17.48
CA VAL A 92 -6.29 11.89 16.88
C VAL A 92 -6.24 13.40 16.58
N GLU A 93 -5.83 14.20 17.57
CA GLU A 93 -5.73 15.64 17.42
C GLU A 93 -4.63 16.07 16.43
N SER A 94 -3.46 15.42 16.49
CA SER A 94 -2.33 15.77 15.64
C SER A 94 -2.57 15.46 14.16
N LEU A 95 -3.35 14.40 13.88
CA LEU A 95 -3.70 13.99 12.52
C LEU A 95 -5.04 14.60 12.05
N GLY A 96 -5.73 15.36 12.90
CA GLY A 96 -7.04 15.94 12.58
C GLY A 96 -8.11 14.88 12.28
N LEU A 97 -8.00 13.71 12.91
CA LEU A 97 -8.88 12.59 12.65
C LEU A 97 -10.26 12.84 13.27
N VAL A 98 -11.30 12.55 12.51
CA VAL A 98 -12.68 12.58 12.97
C VAL A 98 -13.22 11.16 12.89
N GLU A 99 -13.89 10.73 13.97
CA GLU A 99 -14.54 9.43 13.98
C GLU A 99 -15.61 9.39 12.86
N ARG A 100 -15.41 8.52 11.90
CA ARG A 100 -16.33 8.23 10.79
C ARG A 100 -16.40 6.73 10.60
N PRO A 101 -17.55 6.20 10.19
CA PRO A 101 -17.61 4.82 9.74
C PRO A 101 -16.55 4.57 8.68
N PRO A 102 -15.81 3.46 8.74
CA PRO A 102 -14.83 3.12 7.71
C PRO A 102 -15.55 2.95 6.37
N VAL A 103 -14.93 3.48 5.32
CA VAL A 103 -15.47 3.37 3.96
C VAL A 103 -14.94 2.09 3.33
N PRO A 104 -15.81 1.12 3.00
CA PRO A 104 -15.41 -0.08 2.30
C PRO A 104 -14.71 0.28 0.99
N SER A 105 -13.55 -0.31 0.78
CA SER A 105 -12.71 -0.08 -0.41
C SER A 105 -12.05 -1.38 -0.80
N ALA A 106 -11.75 -1.54 -2.07
CA ALA A 106 -11.02 -2.70 -2.55
C ALA A 106 -9.92 -2.30 -3.52
N VAL A 107 -8.84 -3.05 -3.51
CA VAL A 107 -7.75 -2.91 -4.48
C VAL A 107 -7.46 -4.25 -5.14
N LEU A 108 -7.00 -4.22 -6.36
CA LEU A 108 -6.54 -5.39 -7.09
C LEU A 108 -5.01 -5.36 -7.19
N ALA A 109 -4.36 -6.44 -6.84
CA ALA A 109 -2.96 -6.72 -7.16
C ALA A 109 -2.91 -7.61 -8.42
N PRO A 110 -2.92 -7.03 -9.64
CA PRO A 110 -2.95 -7.81 -10.86
C PRO A 110 -1.55 -8.35 -11.14
N LEU A 111 -1.45 -9.65 -11.37
CA LEU A 111 -0.21 -10.37 -11.63
C LEU A 111 -0.26 -11.08 -12.98
N TYR A 112 0.86 -11.11 -13.68
CA TYR A 112 1.05 -11.89 -14.90
C TYR A 112 2.50 -12.34 -15.02
N ASP A 113 2.71 -13.48 -15.68
CA ASP A 113 4.08 -13.95 -15.95
C ASP A 113 4.66 -13.27 -17.20
N TRP A 114 5.88 -12.78 -17.06
CA TRP A 114 6.65 -12.23 -18.16
C TRP A 114 8.13 -12.56 -18.00
N LYS A 115 8.75 -13.12 -19.06
CA LYS A 115 10.17 -13.51 -19.06
C LYS A 115 10.55 -14.47 -17.93
N GLY A 116 9.62 -15.33 -17.51
CA GLY A 116 9.87 -16.38 -16.53
C GLY A 116 9.63 -15.98 -15.07
N GLU A 117 9.07 -14.80 -14.79
CA GLU A 117 8.75 -14.35 -13.44
C GLU A 117 7.44 -13.54 -13.40
N ALA A 118 6.82 -13.48 -12.25
CA ALA A 118 5.62 -12.68 -12.01
C ALA A 118 5.93 -11.18 -11.97
N HIS A 119 5.09 -10.42 -12.65
CA HIS A 119 5.06 -8.97 -12.58
C HIS A 119 3.77 -8.51 -11.92
N VAL A 120 3.86 -7.50 -11.08
CA VAL A 120 2.70 -6.82 -10.50
C VAL A 120 2.43 -5.52 -11.24
N VAL A 121 1.14 -5.20 -11.41
CA VAL A 121 0.71 -3.92 -11.97
C VAL A 121 0.40 -2.94 -10.84
N LEU A 122 1.01 -1.76 -10.92
CA LEU A 122 0.74 -0.63 -10.04
C LEU A 122 0.36 0.59 -10.87
N THR A 123 -0.31 1.55 -10.24
CA THR A 123 -0.65 2.84 -10.84
C THR A 123 0.11 3.95 -10.11
N ARG A 124 0.54 4.97 -10.85
CA ARG A 124 0.96 6.24 -10.25
C ARG A 124 -0.18 7.24 -10.38
N ARG A 125 -0.66 7.72 -9.25
CA ARG A 125 -1.75 8.70 -9.19
C ARG A 125 -1.34 10.04 -9.82
N SER A 126 -2.29 10.70 -10.43
CA SER A 126 -2.06 12.00 -11.05
C SER A 126 -1.62 13.05 -10.02
N ARG A 127 -0.64 13.84 -10.39
CA ARG A 127 -0.18 14.98 -9.57
C ARG A 127 -1.22 16.10 -9.43
N GLN A 128 -2.29 16.04 -10.20
CA GLN A 128 -3.42 16.98 -10.15
C GLN A 128 -4.46 16.60 -9.08
N MET A 129 -4.35 15.40 -8.48
CA MET A 129 -5.25 14.96 -7.43
C MET A 129 -5.09 15.80 -6.17
N ARG A 130 -6.21 16.02 -5.45
CA ARG A 130 -6.21 16.78 -4.18
C ARG A 130 -5.58 16.04 -3.03
N SER A 131 -5.61 14.71 -3.06
CA SER A 131 -5.04 13.81 -2.06
C SER A 131 -4.22 12.72 -2.74
N HIS A 132 -3.17 12.25 -2.07
CA HIS A 132 -2.31 11.16 -2.56
C HIS A 132 -1.68 11.44 -3.95
N ALA A 133 -1.46 12.73 -4.27
CA ALA A 133 -0.95 13.16 -5.57
C ALA A 133 0.44 12.58 -5.85
N GLY A 134 0.58 11.86 -6.96
CA GLY A 134 1.82 11.23 -7.39
C GLY A 134 2.21 9.96 -6.60
N GLU A 135 1.38 9.49 -5.68
CA GLU A 135 1.63 8.23 -4.97
C GLU A 135 1.45 7.03 -5.89
N VAL A 136 2.16 5.95 -5.56
CA VAL A 136 2.04 4.67 -6.25
C VAL A 136 1.15 3.74 -5.45
N SER A 137 0.15 3.16 -6.10
CA SER A 137 -0.84 2.27 -5.48
C SER A 137 -1.18 1.09 -6.38
N PHE A 138 -1.85 0.10 -5.83
CA PHE A 138 -2.63 -0.82 -6.63
C PHE A 138 -3.82 -0.08 -7.26
N PRO A 139 -4.29 -0.49 -8.44
CA PRO A 139 -5.59 -0.03 -8.95
C PRO A 139 -6.69 -0.41 -7.96
N GLY A 140 -7.61 0.52 -7.70
CA GLY A 140 -8.67 0.29 -6.73
C GLY A 140 -9.25 1.57 -6.15
N GLY A 141 -10.36 1.42 -5.43
CA GLY A 141 -11.11 2.54 -4.89
C GLY A 141 -12.21 2.11 -3.91
N ARG A 142 -13.19 2.99 -3.75
CA ARG A 142 -14.32 2.80 -2.83
C ARG A 142 -15.40 1.95 -3.46
N ALA A 143 -16.06 1.15 -2.63
CA ALA A 143 -17.25 0.44 -3.05
C ALA A 143 -18.37 1.43 -3.39
N GLU A 144 -19.09 1.14 -4.48
CA GLU A 144 -20.28 1.86 -4.91
C GLU A 144 -21.53 1.00 -4.79
N ASP A 145 -22.71 1.65 -4.72
CA ASP A 145 -23.99 0.95 -4.55
C ASP A 145 -24.29 -0.08 -5.67
N GLY A 146 -23.63 0.03 -6.82
CA GLY A 146 -23.75 -0.89 -7.96
C GLY A 146 -22.86 -2.11 -7.89
N ASP A 147 -21.88 -2.13 -7.00
CA ASP A 147 -20.93 -3.24 -6.86
C ASP A 147 -21.60 -4.42 -6.14
N ALA A 148 -21.50 -5.63 -6.72
CA ALA A 148 -22.08 -6.83 -6.13
C ALA A 148 -21.37 -7.24 -4.83
N ASP A 149 -20.07 -7.01 -4.79
CA ASP A 149 -19.16 -7.27 -3.66
C ASP A 149 -17.84 -6.50 -3.83
N LEU A 150 -16.89 -6.68 -2.92
CA LEU A 150 -15.59 -6.02 -2.98
C LEU A 150 -14.65 -6.56 -4.07
N VAL A 151 -14.91 -7.76 -4.61
CA VAL A 151 -14.23 -8.24 -5.82
C VAL A 151 -14.67 -7.41 -7.01
N ALA A 152 -15.99 -7.21 -7.15
CA ALA A 152 -16.55 -6.38 -8.22
C ALA A 152 -16.02 -4.94 -8.15
N THR A 153 -15.91 -4.36 -6.95
CA THR A 153 -15.28 -3.05 -6.74
C THR A 153 -13.85 -3.02 -7.29
N ALA A 154 -13.00 -3.97 -6.90
CA ALA A 154 -11.59 -4.01 -7.31
C ALA A 154 -11.43 -4.16 -8.83
N LEU A 155 -12.27 -4.99 -9.44
CA LEU A 155 -12.27 -5.22 -10.88
C LEU A 155 -12.79 -4.01 -11.66
N ARG A 156 -13.88 -3.37 -11.23
CA ARG A 156 -14.42 -2.14 -11.84
C ARG A 156 -13.40 -1.03 -11.82
N GLU A 157 -12.78 -0.77 -10.67
CA GLU A 157 -11.77 0.27 -10.53
C GLU A 157 -10.54 0.00 -11.42
N ALA A 158 -10.08 -1.25 -11.51
CA ALA A 158 -8.97 -1.62 -12.39
C ALA A 158 -9.34 -1.43 -13.88
N GLU A 159 -10.59 -1.68 -14.28
CA GLU A 159 -11.05 -1.38 -15.63
C GLU A 159 -11.08 0.12 -15.90
N GLU A 160 -11.64 0.92 -14.99
CA GLU A 160 -11.77 2.37 -15.10
C GLU A 160 -10.42 3.08 -15.11
N GLU A 161 -9.51 2.69 -14.23
CA GLU A 161 -8.21 3.34 -14.08
C GLU A 161 -7.21 2.99 -15.18
N VAL A 162 -7.13 1.70 -15.55
CA VAL A 162 -6.05 1.20 -16.44
C VAL A 162 -6.54 0.38 -17.63
N GLY A 163 -7.84 0.10 -17.70
CA GLY A 163 -8.44 -0.66 -18.80
C GLY A 163 -8.20 -2.16 -18.73
N LEU A 164 -8.02 -2.70 -17.54
CA LEU A 164 -7.96 -4.13 -17.34
C LEU A 164 -9.35 -4.75 -17.52
N ASP A 165 -9.45 -5.70 -18.46
CA ASP A 165 -10.69 -6.45 -18.68
C ASP A 165 -10.99 -7.34 -17.47
N PRO A 166 -12.10 -7.11 -16.72
CA PRO A 166 -12.49 -7.95 -15.58
C PRO A 166 -12.60 -9.42 -15.91
N GLY A 167 -13.07 -9.75 -17.14
CA GLY A 167 -13.23 -11.12 -17.61
C GLY A 167 -11.90 -11.86 -17.84
N SER A 168 -10.79 -11.16 -17.87
CA SER A 168 -9.44 -11.74 -18.01
C SER A 168 -8.76 -12.03 -16.69
N VAL A 169 -9.36 -11.65 -15.55
CA VAL A 169 -8.76 -11.77 -14.22
C VAL A 169 -9.31 -12.99 -13.49
N ASP A 170 -8.44 -13.89 -13.09
CA ASP A 170 -8.74 -14.97 -12.17
C ASP A 170 -8.32 -14.56 -10.75
N ILE A 171 -9.27 -14.38 -9.84
CA ILE A 171 -9.00 -14.05 -8.44
C ILE A 171 -8.40 -15.27 -7.75
N VAL A 172 -7.15 -15.16 -7.34
CA VAL A 172 -6.37 -16.27 -6.76
C VAL A 172 -6.31 -16.23 -5.24
N GLY A 173 -6.76 -15.15 -4.63
CA GLY A 173 -6.82 -15.00 -3.18
C GLY A 173 -6.90 -13.54 -2.76
N GLU A 174 -6.85 -13.34 -1.47
CA GLU A 174 -6.82 -12.02 -0.83
C GLU A 174 -5.64 -11.90 0.14
N LEU A 175 -5.18 -10.70 0.38
CA LEU A 175 -4.24 -10.37 1.46
C LEU A 175 -5.01 -9.99 2.73
N ASP A 176 -4.31 -9.77 3.84
CA ASP A 176 -4.95 -9.30 5.06
C ASP A 176 -5.53 -7.92 4.86
N HIS A 177 -6.68 -7.68 5.48
CA HIS A 177 -7.40 -6.43 5.36
C HIS A 177 -6.68 -5.30 6.11
N LEU A 178 -6.78 -4.09 5.58
CA LEU A 178 -6.10 -2.91 6.10
C LEU A 178 -7.08 -1.79 6.40
N ALA A 179 -6.97 -1.23 7.61
CA ALA A 179 -7.61 0.04 7.94
C ALA A 179 -6.60 1.19 7.79
N THR A 180 -6.97 2.21 7.05
CA THR A 180 -6.13 3.40 6.90
C THR A 180 -6.62 4.52 7.80
N VAL A 181 -5.74 4.99 8.67
CA VAL A 181 -6.06 6.04 9.65
C VAL A 181 -6.35 7.38 8.98
N THR A 182 -5.59 7.75 7.96
CA THR A 182 -5.66 9.06 7.31
C THR A 182 -6.83 9.21 6.34
N SER A 183 -7.18 8.17 5.60
CA SER A 183 -8.29 8.19 4.63
C SER A 183 -9.61 7.63 5.19
N GLY A 184 -9.56 6.96 6.35
CA GLY A 184 -10.73 6.28 6.94
C GLY A 184 -11.26 5.15 6.05
N SER A 185 -10.39 4.55 5.21
CA SER A 185 -10.76 3.45 4.32
C SER A 185 -10.48 2.12 4.99
N PHE A 186 -11.43 1.21 4.83
CA PHE A 186 -11.26 -0.22 5.08
C PHE A 186 -10.97 -0.89 3.74
N ILE A 187 -9.77 -1.41 3.56
CA ILE A 187 -9.29 -1.91 2.28
C ILE A 187 -9.19 -3.43 2.30
N VAL A 188 -9.87 -4.09 1.36
CA VAL A 188 -9.71 -5.51 1.05
C VAL A 188 -8.86 -5.66 -0.20
N PRO A 189 -7.63 -6.22 -0.09
CA PRO A 189 -6.74 -6.37 -1.22
C PRO A 189 -6.93 -7.75 -1.87
N TRP A 190 -7.39 -7.76 -3.11
CA TRP A 190 -7.51 -8.97 -3.93
C TRP A 190 -6.28 -9.18 -4.79
N VAL A 191 -5.87 -10.43 -4.96
CA VAL A 191 -4.80 -10.81 -5.87
C VAL A 191 -5.42 -11.48 -7.09
N GLY A 192 -5.14 -10.94 -8.26
CA GLY A 192 -5.70 -11.41 -9.53
C GLY A 192 -4.61 -11.89 -10.50
N ALA A 193 -4.75 -13.08 -11.04
CA ALA A 193 -3.88 -13.62 -12.08
C ALA A 193 -4.43 -13.28 -13.47
N ILE A 194 -3.57 -12.80 -14.36
CA ILE A 194 -3.87 -12.49 -15.76
C ILE A 194 -3.06 -13.45 -16.63
N PRO A 195 -3.67 -14.10 -17.63
CA PRO A 195 -3.00 -15.18 -18.40
C PRO A 195 -1.85 -14.71 -19.28
N THR A 196 -1.86 -13.44 -19.67
CA THR A 196 -0.81 -12.85 -20.54
C THR A 196 -0.53 -11.42 -20.12
N ARG A 197 0.62 -10.88 -20.54
CA ARG A 197 0.93 -9.46 -20.29
C ARG A 197 -0.15 -8.56 -20.90
N PRO A 198 -0.88 -7.77 -20.07
CA PRO A 198 -1.94 -6.91 -20.55
C PRO A 198 -1.38 -5.60 -21.18
N ASP A 199 -2.08 -5.06 -22.19
CA ASP A 199 -1.81 -3.72 -22.74
C ASP A 199 -2.63 -2.69 -21.95
N LEU A 200 -2.11 -2.28 -20.79
CA LEU A 200 -2.77 -1.34 -19.88
C LEU A 200 -2.27 0.07 -20.12
N ARG A 201 -3.19 1.03 -19.97
CA ARG A 201 -2.91 2.46 -20.14
C ARG A 201 -3.74 3.26 -19.15
N PRO A 202 -3.26 4.42 -18.67
CA PRO A 202 -4.10 5.35 -17.96
C PRO A 202 -5.39 5.66 -18.73
N ARG A 203 -6.55 5.42 -18.13
CA ARG A 203 -7.85 5.70 -18.73
C ARG A 203 -8.61 6.80 -17.99
N SER A 204 -8.32 6.99 -16.72
CA SER A 204 -8.90 8.07 -15.92
C SER A 204 -7.92 9.23 -15.80
N GLY A 205 -8.43 10.45 -15.56
CA GLY A 205 -7.59 11.59 -15.19
C GLY A 205 -6.89 11.45 -13.82
N GLU A 206 -7.16 10.37 -13.11
CA GLU A 206 -6.61 10.07 -11.79
C GLU A 206 -5.27 9.35 -11.85
N VAL A 207 -4.94 8.71 -12.97
CA VAL A 207 -3.72 7.92 -13.18
C VAL A 207 -2.82 8.60 -14.21
N ASP A 208 -1.56 8.82 -13.84
CA ASP A 208 -0.53 9.38 -14.74
C ASP A 208 0.28 8.27 -15.44
N ALA A 209 0.45 7.12 -14.80
CA ALA A 209 1.25 6.01 -15.34
C ALA A 209 0.78 4.65 -14.83
N VAL A 210 0.97 3.62 -15.65
CA VAL A 210 0.87 2.22 -15.28
C VAL A 210 2.28 1.65 -15.16
N LEU A 211 2.59 1.03 -14.04
CA LEU A 211 3.88 0.45 -13.75
C LEU A 211 3.77 -1.08 -13.78
N HIS A 212 4.64 -1.73 -14.53
CA HIS A 212 4.78 -3.18 -14.59
C HIS A 212 6.06 -3.56 -13.87
N VAL A 213 5.97 -4.03 -12.63
CA VAL A 213 7.11 -4.24 -11.75
C VAL A 213 7.33 -5.74 -11.54
N PRO A 214 8.49 -6.31 -11.94
CA PRO A 214 8.82 -7.69 -11.60
C PRO A 214 8.88 -7.85 -10.07
N LEU A 215 8.39 -8.98 -9.54
CA LEU A 215 8.47 -9.24 -8.11
C LEU A 215 9.93 -9.32 -7.63
N SER A 216 10.82 -9.77 -8.49
CA SER A 216 12.26 -9.80 -8.22
C SER A 216 12.87 -8.41 -8.00
N GLU A 217 12.38 -7.37 -8.71
CA GLU A 217 12.83 -6.00 -8.48
C GLU A 217 12.44 -5.50 -7.09
N LEU A 218 11.23 -5.82 -6.63
CA LEU A 218 10.78 -5.48 -5.28
C LEU A 218 11.64 -6.16 -4.20
N MET A 219 12.16 -7.36 -4.49
CA MET A 219 13.01 -8.13 -3.58
C MET A 219 14.52 -7.84 -3.77
N ALA A 220 14.88 -6.99 -4.72
CA ALA A 220 16.29 -6.67 -4.97
C ALA A 220 16.92 -5.95 -3.77
N PRO A 221 18.23 -6.16 -3.51
CA PRO A 221 18.93 -5.49 -2.42
C PRO A 221 18.78 -3.97 -2.47
N GLY A 222 18.43 -3.37 -1.33
CA GLY A 222 18.29 -1.92 -1.17
C GLY A 222 17.05 -1.30 -1.81
N VAL A 223 16.09 -2.09 -2.29
CA VAL A 223 14.77 -1.61 -2.74
C VAL A 223 13.82 -1.49 -1.56
N PHE A 224 13.75 -2.53 -0.74
CA PHE A 224 12.97 -2.50 0.48
C PHE A 224 13.68 -1.73 1.58
N ARG A 225 12.93 -0.91 2.32
CA ARG A 225 13.33 -0.37 3.61
C ARG A 225 12.12 -0.23 4.51
N GLU A 226 12.34 -0.37 5.80
CA GLU A 226 11.38 -0.10 6.85
C GLU A 226 11.88 1.03 7.73
N GLU A 227 10.98 1.90 8.16
CA GLU A 227 11.24 2.94 9.14
C GLU A 227 10.26 2.79 10.30
N ARG A 228 10.73 3.09 11.50
CA ARG A 228 9.87 3.20 12.69
C ARG A 228 9.46 4.66 12.86
N TRP A 229 8.15 4.91 12.78
CA TRP A 229 7.58 6.24 12.96
C TRP A 229 6.81 6.32 14.27
N ARG A 230 7.07 7.38 15.04
CA ARG A 230 6.39 7.60 16.29
C ARG A 230 5.18 8.51 16.08
N PHE A 231 4.00 8.00 16.46
CA PHE A 231 2.73 8.71 16.42
C PHE A 231 2.29 9.02 17.86
N GLY A 232 2.48 10.26 18.31
CA GLY A 232 2.14 10.66 19.67
C GLY A 232 2.92 9.92 20.76
N GLU A 233 2.40 9.93 21.99
CA GLU A 233 3.04 9.24 23.10
C GLU A 233 2.77 7.73 23.04
N GLY A 234 3.81 6.95 22.76
CA GLY A 234 3.82 5.48 22.92
C GLY A 234 3.34 4.68 21.72
N VAL A 235 3.00 5.31 20.58
CA VAL A 235 2.66 4.57 19.36
C VAL A 235 3.82 4.62 18.38
N ASP A 236 4.57 3.52 18.30
CA ASP A 236 5.67 3.33 17.36
C ASP A 236 5.25 2.29 16.31
N ARG A 237 5.22 2.69 15.02
CA ARG A 237 4.73 1.82 13.93
C ARG A 237 5.77 1.66 12.83
N PRO A 238 5.88 0.46 12.25
CA PRO A 238 6.69 0.24 11.06
C PRO A 238 5.99 0.87 9.84
N ILE A 239 6.73 1.62 9.08
CA ILE A 239 6.30 2.15 7.77
C ILE A 239 7.23 1.56 6.72
N VAL A 240 6.62 0.90 5.75
CA VAL A 240 7.32 0.16 4.69
C VAL A 240 7.44 1.00 3.44
N PHE A 241 8.57 0.82 2.74
CA PHE A 241 8.90 1.50 1.50
C PHE A 241 9.53 0.54 0.49
N PHE A 242 9.26 0.77 -0.79
CA PHE A 242 9.99 0.19 -1.89
C PHE A 242 10.49 1.34 -2.79
N ASP A 243 11.79 1.53 -2.83
CA ASP A 243 12.43 2.58 -3.63
C ASP A 243 12.75 2.00 -5.02
N LEU A 244 11.81 2.18 -5.96
CA LEU A 244 11.95 1.79 -7.36
C LEU A 244 12.72 2.84 -8.15
N VAL A 245 13.04 2.55 -9.40
CA VAL A 245 13.60 3.55 -10.31
C VAL A 245 12.55 4.58 -10.67
N GLY A 246 12.71 5.80 -10.17
CA GLY A 246 11.82 6.94 -10.45
C GLY A 246 10.54 7.01 -9.61
N ASP A 247 10.28 6.04 -8.74
CA ASP A 247 9.11 6.02 -7.86
C ASP A 247 9.45 5.45 -6.47
N THR A 248 8.74 5.91 -5.44
CA THR A 248 8.75 5.29 -4.11
C THR A 248 7.34 4.82 -3.78
N VAL A 249 7.18 3.52 -3.55
CA VAL A 249 5.94 2.95 -3.00
C VAL A 249 6.04 2.95 -1.48
N TRP A 250 5.01 3.40 -0.78
CA TRP A 250 5.03 3.49 0.68
C TRP A 250 3.66 3.27 1.32
N GLY A 251 3.60 3.21 2.63
CA GLY A 251 2.35 3.11 3.39
C GLY A 251 1.57 1.83 3.11
N ALA A 252 0.24 1.94 2.95
CA ALA A 252 -0.65 0.79 2.77
C ALA A 252 -0.26 -0.08 1.58
N THR A 253 0.07 0.51 0.43
CA THR A 253 0.48 -0.26 -0.76
C THR A 253 1.77 -1.04 -0.51
N ALA A 254 2.74 -0.41 0.13
CA ALA A 254 4.00 -1.08 0.46
C ALA A 254 3.81 -2.19 1.51
N ALA A 255 2.91 -2.00 2.48
CA ALA A 255 2.57 -3.04 3.45
C ALA A 255 1.94 -4.26 2.77
N MET A 256 0.99 -4.05 1.85
CA MET A 256 0.40 -5.12 1.05
C MET A 256 1.43 -5.83 0.17
N LEU A 257 2.34 -5.10 -0.48
CA LEU A 257 3.44 -5.69 -1.25
C LEU A 257 4.37 -6.52 -0.35
N ARG A 258 4.74 -6.01 0.83
CA ARG A 258 5.55 -6.76 1.81
C ARG A 258 4.88 -8.08 2.17
N GLN A 259 3.58 -8.07 2.40
CA GLN A 259 2.84 -9.30 2.74
C GLN A 259 2.80 -10.28 1.56
N LEU A 260 2.46 -9.80 0.36
CA LEU A 260 2.46 -10.63 -0.85
C LEU A 260 3.81 -11.33 -1.05
N LEU A 261 4.90 -10.56 -1.00
CA LEU A 261 6.25 -11.09 -1.14
C LEU A 261 6.61 -12.04 0.00
N GLY A 262 6.22 -11.70 1.23
CA GLY A 262 6.44 -12.56 2.39
C GLY A 262 5.71 -13.90 2.32
N PHE A 263 4.49 -13.94 1.79
CA PHE A 263 3.77 -15.19 1.53
C PHE A 263 4.48 -16.04 0.50
N VAL A 264 4.85 -15.45 -0.64
CA VAL A 264 5.53 -16.16 -1.73
C VAL A 264 6.87 -16.73 -1.29
N THR A 265 7.58 -16.04 -0.43
CA THR A 265 8.88 -16.44 0.10
C THR A 265 8.79 -17.27 1.38
N GLY A 266 7.59 -17.41 1.97
CA GLY A 266 7.39 -18.10 3.25
C GLY A 266 8.02 -17.38 4.45
N THR A 267 8.28 -16.08 4.35
CA THR A 267 8.96 -15.29 5.38
C THR A 267 8.03 -14.44 6.24
N VAL A 268 6.75 -14.32 5.86
CA VAL A 268 5.71 -13.59 6.60
C VAL A 268 4.46 -14.46 6.70
N ALA A 269 3.82 -14.48 7.85
CA ALA A 269 2.56 -15.17 8.07
C ALA A 269 1.37 -14.19 8.02
N ARG A 270 0.15 -14.74 7.98
CA ARG A 270 -1.08 -13.94 8.13
C ARG A 270 -1.15 -13.29 9.51
N GLY A 271 -1.77 -12.12 9.57
CA GLY A 271 -1.91 -11.34 10.80
C GLY A 271 -0.69 -10.49 11.16
N GLU A 272 0.40 -10.58 10.40
CA GLU A 272 1.60 -9.74 10.64
C GLU A 272 1.50 -8.33 10.05
N LEU A 273 0.44 -8.03 9.26
CA LEU A 273 0.12 -6.68 8.81
C LEU A 273 -0.67 -5.94 9.89
N GLY A 274 -0.05 -5.35 10.86
CA GLY A 274 -0.73 -4.39 11.73
C GLY A 274 -0.79 -4.70 13.21
N HIS A 275 0.00 -5.61 13.70
CA HIS A 275 0.02 -5.98 15.13
C HIS A 275 1.32 -5.60 15.88
N ASP A 276 2.15 -4.69 15.34
CA ASP A 276 3.28 -4.15 16.13
C ASP A 276 3.20 -2.62 16.31
#